data_da947fec3215853fb6ccfef435a6cc0f
#
_entry.id   da947fec3215853fb6ccfef435a6cc0f
#
_cell.length_a   1.000
_cell.length_b   1.000
_cell.length_c   1.000
_cell.angle_alpha   90.00
_cell.angle_beta   90.00
_cell.angle_gamma   90.00
#
_symmetry.space_group_name_H-M   'P 1'
#
loop_
_entity.id
_entity.type
_entity.pdbx_description
1 polymer ?
#
loop_
_entity_poly.entity_id
_entity_poly.type
_entity_poly.pdbx_seq_one_letter_code
_entity_poly.pdbx_strand_id
1 'polypeptide(L)'
;MAEPQIPLFVEDYNEAIRAAVQALGGFKRVGADLKPDMGVEAAGRWLADALNPDKREVLPPTALAYIRRNARAAGCHVLTAYEAQDAGYAPPVPVEPEDERAALQREFIAAVKALDTIQNRMGASRLQAVAA
;
A
#
# COMPACT_ATOMS: atom_id res chain seq x y z
N MET A 1 13.61 10.27 -21.15
CA MET A 1 12.49 10.92 -20.45
C MET A 1 12.95 11.37 -19.08
N ALA A 2 12.67 12.60 -18.74
CA ALA A 2 12.99 13.08 -17.40
C ALA A 2 12.06 12.39 -16.38
N GLU A 3 12.62 11.95 -15.29
CA GLU A 3 11.83 11.45 -14.17
C GLU A 3 10.95 12.58 -13.62
N PRO A 4 9.68 12.29 -13.26
CA PRO A 4 8.86 13.33 -12.65
C PRO A 4 9.51 13.83 -11.38
N GLN A 5 9.60 15.14 -11.24
CA GLN A 5 10.19 15.77 -10.09
C GLN A 5 9.24 15.64 -8.89
N ILE A 6 9.68 14.92 -7.86
CA ILE A 6 8.91 14.77 -6.63
C ILE A 6 9.18 15.99 -5.77
N PRO A 7 8.16 16.76 -5.37
CA PRO A 7 8.39 17.92 -4.52
C PRO A 7 8.91 17.51 -3.16
N LEU A 8 9.88 18.25 -2.63
CA LEU A 8 10.42 18.03 -1.29
C LEU A 8 9.42 18.41 -0.19
N PHE A 9 8.51 19.31 -0.50
CA PHE A 9 7.49 19.80 0.43
C PHE A 9 6.13 19.76 -0.21
N VAL A 10 5.15 19.28 0.53
CA VAL A 10 3.74 19.41 0.21
C VAL A 10 3.04 20.12 1.35
N GLU A 11 2.21 21.10 1.03
CA GLU A 11 1.57 21.94 2.03
C GLU A 11 0.23 21.37 2.51
N ASP A 12 -0.45 20.60 1.65
CA ASP A 12 -1.73 20.03 1.98
C ASP A 12 -1.89 18.60 1.43
N TYR A 13 -2.96 17.96 1.86
CA TYR A 13 -3.26 16.57 1.51
C TYR A 13 -3.49 16.39 0.00
N ASN A 14 -4.25 17.32 -0.62
CA ASN A 14 -4.52 17.24 -2.05
C ASN A 14 -3.24 17.38 -2.88
N GLU A 15 -2.32 18.22 -2.44
CA GLU A 15 -1.02 18.39 -3.08
C GLU A 15 -0.19 17.11 -3.00
N ALA A 16 -0.22 16.42 -1.86
CA ALA A 16 0.45 15.14 -1.68
C ALA A 16 -0.12 14.06 -2.63
N ILE A 17 -1.45 14.02 -2.76
CA ILE A 17 -2.11 13.09 -3.69
C ILE A 17 -1.73 13.42 -5.13
N ARG A 18 -1.71 14.71 -5.50
CA ARG A 18 -1.30 15.14 -6.85
C ARG A 18 0.13 14.72 -7.16
N ALA A 19 1.03 14.85 -6.19
CA ALA A 19 2.42 14.40 -6.37
C ALA A 19 2.48 12.90 -6.67
N ALA A 20 1.71 12.10 -5.95
CA ALA A 20 1.60 10.66 -6.20
C ALA A 20 1.02 10.37 -7.59
N VAL A 21 -0.03 11.07 -8.00
CA VAL A 21 -0.65 10.91 -9.32
C VAL A 21 0.35 11.26 -10.43
N GLN A 22 1.11 12.33 -10.27
CA GLN A 22 2.13 12.72 -11.25
C GLN A 22 3.24 11.67 -11.37
N ALA A 23 3.66 11.09 -10.27
CA ALA A 23 4.64 10.01 -10.29
C ALA A 23 4.12 8.76 -11.02
N LEU A 24 2.81 8.57 -11.06
CA LEU A 24 2.16 7.44 -11.75
C LEU A 24 1.81 7.72 -13.21
N GLY A 25 2.18 8.87 -13.74
CA GLY A 25 1.98 9.22 -15.14
C GLY A 25 0.91 10.26 -15.41
N GLY A 26 0.32 10.84 -14.38
CA GLY A 26 -0.63 11.96 -14.49
C GLY A 26 -2.09 11.56 -14.39
N PHE A 27 -2.96 12.55 -14.43
CA PHE A 27 -4.39 12.38 -14.20
C PHE A 27 -5.10 11.48 -15.21
N LYS A 28 -4.73 11.58 -16.48
CA LYS A 28 -5.36 10.76 -17.54
C LYS A 28 -5.07 9.29 -17.35
N ARG A 29 -3.83 8.96 -17.05
CA ARG A 29 -3.41 7.57 -16.86
C ARG A 29 -4.02 6.96 -15.61
N VAL A 30 -3.89 7.65 -14.48
CA VAL A 30 -4.43 7.18 -13.21
C VAL A 30 -5.96 7.16 -13.26
N GLY A 31 -6.57 8.19 -13.83
CA GLY A 31 -8.02 8.25 -14.01
C GLY A 31 -8.55 7.08 -14.84
N ALA A 32 -7.87 6.76 -15.95
CA ALA A 32 -8.25 5.63 -16.80
C ALA A 32 -8.15 4.29 -16.05
N ASP A 33 -7.13 4.14 -15.19
CA ASP A 33 -6.98 2.93 -14.37
C ASP A 33 -8.08 2.81 -13.32
N LEU A 34 -8.50 3.93 -12.73
CA LEU A 34 -9.55 3.95 -11.70
C LEU A 34 -10.97 3.87 -12.27
N LYS A 35 -11.17 4.42 -13.46
CA LYS A 35 -12.46 4.47 -14.14
C LYS A 35 -12.31 3.95 -15.58
N PRO A 36 -12.06 2.64 -15.75
CA PRO A 36 -11.82 2.08 -17.07
C PRO A 36 -13.02 2.18 -18.03
N ASP A 37 -14.23 2.31 -17.48
CA ASP A 37 -15.46 2.45 -18.28
C ASP A 37 -15.65 3.87 -18.81
N MET A 38 -14.91 4.85 -18.31
CA MET A 38 -14.93 6.22 -18.83
C MET A 38 -13.90 6.38 -19.95
N GLY A 39 -14.13 7.33 -20.85
CA GLY A 39 -13.09 7.75 -21.78
C GLY A 39 -11.91 8.36 -21.00
N VAL A 40 -10.71 8.27 -21.57
CA VAL A 40 -9.48 8.72 -20.91
C VAL A 40 -9.56 10.19 -20.48
N GLU A 41 -10.09 11.05 -21.36
CA GLU A 41 -10.25 12.48 -21.06
C GLU A 41 -11.25 12.72 -19.91
N ALA A 42 -12.38 12.03 -19.93
CA ALA A 42 -13.41 12.16 -18.89
C ALA A 42 -12.89 11.62 -17.54
N ALA A 43 -12.19 10.50 -17.57
CA ALA A 43 -11.61 9.91 -16.36
C ALA A 43 -10.54 10.81 -15.73
N GLY A 44 -9.70 11.41 -16.56
CA GLY A 44 -8.69 12.38 -16.09
C GLY A 44 -9.32 13.62 -15.46
N ARG A 45 -10.38 14.15 -16.06
CA ARG A 45 -11.13 15.28 -15.49
C ARG A 45 -11.82 14.90 -14.19
N TRP A 46 -12.41 13.72 -14.12
CA TRP A 46 -13.02 13.22 -12.89
C TRP A 46 -12.01 13.21 -11.75
N LEU A 47 -10.81 12.68 -11.99
CA LEU A 47 -9.78 12.62 -10.96
C LEU A 47 -9.30 14.02 -10.55
N ALA A 48 -9.09 14.91 -11.51
CA ALA A 48 -8.70 16.29 -11.23
C ALA A 48 -9.78 17.01 -10.40
N ASP A 49 -11.05 16.81 -10.74
CA ASP A 49 -12.17 17.39 -10.00
C ASP A 49 -12.26 16.83 -8.57
N ALA A 50 -11.99 15.53 -8.40
CA ALA A 50 -11.99 14.90 -7.09
C ALA A 50 -10.92 15.47 -6.14
N LEU A 51 -9.86 16.04 -6.70
CA LEU A 51 -8.78 16.69 -5.93
C LEU A 51 -8.91 18.21 -5.87
N ASN A 52 -9.99 18.76 -6.42
CA ASN A 52 -10.24 20.20 -6.41
C ASN A 52 -11.28 20.51 -5.32
N PRO A 53 -10.91 21.29 -4.27
CA PRO A 53 -11.84 21.60 -3.18
C PRO A 53 -13.05 22.42 -3.61
N ASP A 54 -12.99 23.10 -4.78
CA ASP A 54 -14.10 23.88 -5.31
C ASP A 54 -15.14 23.02 -6.04
N LYS A 55 -14.86 21.74 -6.23
CA LYS A 55 -15.75 20.79 -6.90
C LYS A 55 -16.42 19.87 -5.88
N ARG A 56 -17.56 19.29 -6.27
CA ARG A 56 -18.32 18.36 -5.41
C ARG A 56 -17.81 16.93 -5.45
N GLU A 57 -17.00 16.61 -6.45
CA GLU A 57 -16.44 15.26 -6.58
C GLU A 57 -15.57 14.93 -5.38
N VAL A 58 -15.67 13.70 -4.92
CA VAL A 58 -14.89 13.18 -3.80
C VAL A 58 -14.14 11.94 -4.27
N LEU A 59 -12.87 11.85 -3.90
CA LEU A 59 -12.06 10.67 -4.19
C LEU A 59 -12.48 9.53 -3.25
N PRO A 60 -12.97 8.39 -3.79
CA PRO A 60 -13.32 7.26 -2.93
C PRO A 60 -12.11 6.70 -2.18
N PRO A 61 -12.30 6.18 -0.97
CA PRO A 61 -11.20 5.57 -0.22
C PRO A 61 -10.47 4.44 -0.98
N THR A 62 -11.20 3.68 -1.79
CA THR A 62 -10.60 2.61 -2.61
C THR A 62 -9.67 3.15 -3.69
N ALA A 63 -10.02 4.29 -4.30
CA ALA A 63 -9.18 4.97 -5.27
C ALA A 63 -7.92 5.51 -4.61
N LEU A 64 -8.05 6.11 -3.43
CA LEU A 64 -6.92 6.61 -2.66
C LEU A 64 -5.97 5.48 -2.27
N ALA A 65 -6.50 4.33 -1.85
CA ALA A 65 -5.70 3.15 -1.54
C ALA A 65 -4.93 2.65 -2.76
N TYR A 66 -5.56 2.64 -3.93
CA TYR A 66 -4.92 2.28 -5.20
C TYR A 66 -3.74 3.21 -5.50
N ILE A 67 -3.95 4.53 -5.41
CA ILE A 67 -2.90 5.53 -5.64
C ILE A 67 -1.75 5.32 -4.66
N ARG A 68 -2.06 5.09 -3.40
CA ARG A 68 -1.05 4.88 -2.34
C ARG A 68 -0.16 3.67 -2.62
N ARG A 69 -0.77 2.53 -2.98
CA ARG A 69 -0.03 1.30 -3.27
C ARG A 69 0.85 1.45 -4.51
N ASN A 70 0.31 2.03 -5.56
CA ASN A 70 1.05 2.17 -6.82
C ASN A 70 2.14 3.24 -6.73
N ALA A 71 1.91 4.32 -5.97
CA ALA A 71 2.93 5.32 -5.69
C ALA A 71 4.13 4.69 -4.96
N ARG A 72 3.87 3.85 -3.95
CA ARG A 72 4.94 3.10 -3.28
C ARG A 72 5.74 2.25 -4.27
N ALA A 73 5.05 1.49 -5.11
CA ALA A 73 5.69 0.64 -6.12
C ALA A 73 6.53 1.44 -7.11
N ALA A 74 6.13 2.67 -7.41
CA ALA A 74 6.87 3.59 -8.29
C ALA A 74 7.98 4.37 -7.56
N GLY A 75 8.17 4.14 -6.28
CA GLY A 75 9.20 4.82 -5.49
C GLY A 75 8.81 6.20 -4.99
N CYS A 76 7.54 6.58 -5.07
CA CYS A 76 7.03 7.85 -4.57
C CYS A 76 6.39 7.64 -3.19
N HIS A 77 7.00 8.20 -2.16
CA HIS A 77 6.56 8.01 -0.77
C HIS A 77 5.95 9.28 -0.17
N VAL A 78 5.79 10.34 -0.96
CA VAL A 78 5.33 11.66 -0.48
C VAL A 78 3.96 11.58 0.16
N LEU A 79 3.01 10.87 -0.48
CA LEU A 79 1.64 10.78 0.03
C LEU A 79 1.60 10.07 1.39
N THR A 80 2.20 8.91 1.50
CA THR A 80 2.20 8.13 2.76
C THR A 80 2.98 8.86 3.85
N ALA A 81 4.09 9.51 3.52
CA ALA A 81 4.85 10.31 4.47
C ALA A 81 4.03 11.49 4.99
N TYR A 82 3.32 12.19 4.11
CA TYR A 82 2.44 13.29 4.50
C TYR A 82 1.32 12.80 5.42
N GLU A 83 0.66 11.71 5.05
CA GLU A 83 -0.43 11.14 5.85
C GLU A 83 0.03 10.75 7.26
N ALA A 84 1.18 10.12 7.37
CA ALA A 84 1.75 9.74 8.66
C ALA A 84 2.08 10.95 9.51
N GLN A 85 2.74 11.94 8.93
CA GLN A 85 3.11 13.18 9.64
C GLN A 85 1.88 13.96 10.10
N ASP A 86 0.89 14.09 9.23
CA ASP A 86 -0.36 14.79 9.54
C ASP A 86 -1.12 14.10 10.67
N ALA A 87 -1.10 12.78 10.70
CA ALA A 87 -1.74 12.00 11.75
C ALA A 87 -0.93 11.90 13.06
N GLY A 88 0.29 12.42 13.08
CA GLY A 88 1.13 12.42 14.27
C GLY A 88 2.05 11.21 14.41
N TYR A 89 2.33 10.52 13.32
CA TYR A 89 3.24 9.36 13.32
C TYR A 89 4.59 9.73 12.72
N ALA A 90 5.61 8.96 13.09
CA ALA A 90 6.93 9.06 12.46
C ALA A 90 6.82 8.65 10.98
N PRO A 91 7.75 9.13 10.11
CA PRO A 91 7.73 8.71 8.71
C PRO A 91 7.78 7.19 8.59
N PRO A 92 6.87 6.59 7.79
CA PRO A 92 6.85 5.15 7.61
C PRO A 92 8.02 4.70 6.74
N VAL A 93 8.48 3.48 6.97
CA VAL A 93 9.53 2.85 6.17
C VAL A 93 8.87 1.84 5.24
N PRO A 94 9.07 1.94 3.91
CA PRO A 94 8.54 0.95 2.99
C PRO A 94 9.09 -0.45 3.29
N VAL A 95 8.20 -1.45 3.25
CA VAL A 95 8.63 -2.84 3.39
C VAL A 95 9.18 -3.31 2.05
N GLU A 96 10.39 -3.82 2.06
CA GLU A 96 11.01 -4.37 0.85
C GLU A 96 10.43 -5.76 0.57
N PRO A 97 10.24 -6.12 -0.72
CA PRO A 97 9.70 -7.44 -1.06
C PRO A 97 10.53 -8.61 -0.50
N GLU A 98 11.84 -8.44 -0.41
CA GLU A 98 12.73 -9.43 0.16
C GLU A 98 12.53 -9.58 1.67
N ASP A 99 12.28 -8.48 2.36
CA ASP A 99 11.97 -8.49 3.79
C ASP A 99 10.63 -9.17 4.07
N GLU A 100 9.63 -8.97 3.21
CA GLU A 100 8.35 -9.68 3.30
C GLU A 100 8.56 -11.19 3.13
N ARG A 101 9.36 -11.60 2.17
CA ARG A 101 9.69 -13.00 1.94
C ARG A 101 10.41 -13.60 3.14
N ALA A 102 11.40 -12.90 3.67
CA ALA A 102 12.13 -13.34 4.86
C ALA A 102 11.22 -13.50 6.07
N ALA A 103 10.29 -12.56 6.27
CA ALA A 103 9.30 -12.64 7.34
C ALA A 103 8.40 -13.85 7.18
N LEU A 104 7.88 -14.09 5.97
CA LEU A 104 7.05 -15.25 5.67
C LEU A 104 7.79 -16.56 5.88
N GLN A 105 9.06 -16.63 5.49
CA GLN A 105 9.89 -17.81 5.74
C GLN A 105 10.06 -18.08 7.23
N ARG A 106 10.29 -17.05 8.03
CA ARG A 106 10.40 -17.19 9.49
C ARG A 106 9.10 -17.68 10.12
N GLU A 107 7.97 -17.14 9.67
CA GLU A 107 6.64 -17.59 10.11
C GLU A 107 6.40 -19.05 9.76
N PHE A 108 6.76 -19.45 8.55
CA PHE A 108 6.62 -20.84 8.10
C PHE A 108 7.46 -21.79 8.96
N ILE A 109 8.73 -21.46 9.20
CA ILE A 109 9.63 -22.27 10.04
C ILE A 109 9.07 -22.39 11.45
N ALA A 110 8.57 -21.29 12.03
CA ALA A 110 7.98 -21.30 13.37
C ALA A 110 6.74 -22.19 13.43
N ALA A 111 5.90 -22.14 12.39
CA ALA A 111 4.70 -22.96 12.29
C ALA A 111 5.06 -24.45 12.18
N VAL A 112 6.07 -24.81 11.39
CA VAL A 112 6.55 -26.18 11.26
C VAL A 112 7.08 -26.71 12.58
N LYS A 113 7.88 -25.92 13.30
CA LYS A 113 8.42 -26.28 14.61
C LYS A 113 7.29 -26.49 15.64
N ALA A 114 6.30 -25.62 15.66
CA ALA A 114 5.15 -25.74 16.55
C ALA A 114 4.36 -27.02 16.27
N LEU A 115 4.15 -27.33 14.99
CA LEU A 115 3.47 -28.55 14.57
C LEU A 115 4.24 -29.81 15.00
N ASP A 116 5.56 -29.82 14.80
CA ASP A 116 6.44 -30.92 15.21
C ASP A 116 6.37 -31.13 16.75
N THR A 117 6.39 -30.08 17.52
CA THR A 117 6.26 -30.12 18.98
C THR A 117 4.92 -30.74 19.38
N ILE A 118 3.83 -30.35 18.72
CA ILE A 118 2.50 -30.92 18.99
C ILE A 118 2.46 -32.41 18.67
N GLN A 119 3.02 -32.81 17.53
CA GLN A 119 3.11 -34.20 17.13
C GLN A 119 3.89 -35.05 18.14
N ASN A 120 5.01 -34.52 18.62
CA ASN A 120 5.83 -35.19 19.64
C ASN A 120 5.08 -35.33 20.98
N ARG A 121 4.33 -34.30 21.38
CA ARG A 121 3.48 -34.37 22.57
C ARG A 121 2.38 -35.44 22.44
N MET A 122 1.75 -35.50 21.26
CA MET A 122 0.74 -36.51 20.96
C MET A 122 1.32 -37.92 21.00
N GLY A 123 2.51 -38.11 20.42
CA GLY A 123 3.25 -39.37 20.45
C GLY A 123 3.61 -39.79 21.87
N ALA A 124 4.14 -38.87 22.68
CA ALA A 124 4.46 -39.15 24.09
C ALA A 124 3.22 -39.49 24.91
N SER A 125 2.11 -38.79 24.68
CA SER A 125 0.86 -39.03 25.32
C SER A 125 0.31 -40.44 25.01
N ARG A 126 0.42 -40.90 23.75
CA ARG A 126 0.07 -42.24 23.32
C ARG A 126 0.90 -43.31 24.02
N LEU A 127 2.21 -43.11 24.09
CA LEU A 127 3.12 -44.02 24.72
C LEU A 127 2.81 -44.17 26.22
N GLN A 128 2.49 -43.09 26.91
CA GLN A 128 2.07 -43.13 28.31
C GLN A 128 0.74 -43.89 28.49
N ALA A 129 -0.20 -43.67 27.59
CA ALA A 129 -1.49 -44.37 27.65
C ALA A 129 -1.32 -45.88 27.42
N VAL A 130 -0.40 -46.31 26.57
CA VAL A 130 -0.13 -47.73 26.30
C VAL A 130 0.65 -48.36 27.47
N ALA A 131 1.52 -47.60 28.14
CA ALA A 131 2.35 -48.07 29.25
C ALA A 131 1.60 -48.17 30.57
N ALA A 132 0.42 -47.57 30.67
CA ALA A 132 -0.40 -47.59 31.87
C ALA A 132 -1.29 -48.92 31.93
#